data_0455ca633b832f4bc94067604c7adf02
#
_entry.id   0455ca633b832f4bc94067604c7adf02
#
_cell.length_a   1.000
_cell.length_b   1.000
_cell.length_c   1.000
_cell.angle_alpha   90.00
_cell.angle_beta   90.00
_cell.angle_gamma   90.00
#
_symmetry.space_group_name_H-M   'P 1'
#
loop_
_entity.id
_entity.type
_entity.pdbx_description
1 polymer ?
#
loop_
_entity_poly.entity_id
_entity_poly.type
_entity_poly.pdbx_seq_one_letter_code
_entity_poly.pdbx_strand_id
1 'polypeptide(L)'
;MLARMKNTLPLCLIAALADNRVIGLDNQMPWHLPADLKHFKALTLGKPIIMGRKTWDSLGRPLPGRLNLVVSRQSGLQLEGAEVFASLEEAVARADAWAREQGVDELMLIGGAQLYAQGLEQAQRMYLTRINLSPDGDAWFPEFDAAAWQLASSEAHPATETTPPYVFEGWQRL
;
A
#
# COMPACT_ATOMS: atom_id res chain seq x y z
N MET A 1 8.69 18.63 -2.49
CA MET A 1 9.52 17.43 -2.26
C MET A 1 9.56 17.12 -0.77
N LEU A 2 9.24 15.92 -0.41
CA LEU A 2 9.36 15.47 0.97
C LEU A 2 10.84 15.42 1.35
N ALA A 3 11.19 16.02 2.48
CA ALA A 3 12.53 15.89 3.01
C ALA A 3 12.80 14.40 3.27
N ARG A 4 13.96 13.93 2.83
CA ARG A 4 14.36 12.56 3.08
C ARG A 4 14.49 12.35 4.58
N MET A 5 13.66 11.49 5.14
CA MET A 5 13.67 11.20 6.58
C MET A 5 14.87 10.29 6.88
N LYS A 6 15.89 10.88 7.50
CA LYS A 6 17.09 10.12 7.89
C LYS A 6 16.73 9.08 8.95
N ASN A 7 17.27 7.89 8.82
CA ASN A 7 17.13 6.79 9.78
C ASN A 7 15.70 6.24 9.95
N THR A 8 14.80 6.57 9.01
CA THR A 8 13.48 5.95 8.97
C THR A 8 13.57 4.51 8.49
N LEU A 9 12.80 3.63 9.10
CA LEU A 9 12.63 2.27 8.59
C LEU A 9 12.08 2.31 7.16
N PRO A 10 12.33 1.28 6.35
CA PRO A 10 11.86 1.29 4.97
C PRO A 10 10.36 1.53 4.85
N LEU A 11 9.97 2.51 4.05
CA LEU A 11 8.59 2.68 3.63
C LEU A 11 8.36 1.77 2.44
N CYS A 12 7.34 0.91 2.54
CA CYS A 12 7.01 -0.05 1.51
C CYS A 12 5.63 0.27 0.94
N LEU A 13 5.52 0.35 -0.38
CA LEU A 13 4.22 0.42 -1.02
C LEU A 13 3.72 -1.02 -1.21
N ILE A 14 2.46 -1.26 -0.88
CA ILE A 14 1.82 -2.54 -1.18
C ILE A 14 0.54 -2.28 -1.96
N ALA A 15 0.42 -2.89 -3.13
CA ALA A 15 -0.70 -2.66 -4.04
C ALA A 15 -0.97 -3.86 -4.92
N ALA A 16 -2.24 -4.03 -5.30
CA ALA A 16 -2.64 -4.88 -6.40
C ALA A 16 -3.04 -3.97 -7.56
N LEU A 17 -2.52 -4.23 -8.75
CA LEU A 17 -2.80 -3.41 -9.93
C LEU A 17 -2.98 -4.29 -11.17
N ALA A 18 -3.88 -3.85 -12.04
CA ALA A 18 -4.10 -4.48 -13.35
C ALA A 18 -2.97 -4.12 -14.32
N ASP A 19 -2.94 -4.76 -15.48
CA ASP A 19 -1.94 -4.48 -16.51
C ASP A 19 -1.96 -3.02 -16.98
N ASN A 20 -3.13 -2.36 -16.95
CA ASN A 20 -3.28 -0.94 -17.26
C ASN A 20 -3.09 -0.03 -16.03
N ARG A 21 -2.52 -0.56 -14.96
CA ARG A 21 -2.26 0.10 -13.67
C ARG A 21 -3.50 0.49 -12.86
N VAL A 22 -4.69 0.08 -13.26
CA VAL A 22 -5.91 0.32 -12.49
C VAL A 22 -5.80 -0.35 -11.12
N ILE A 23 -6.13 0.39 -10.07
CA ILE A 23 -6.19 -0.13 -8.69
C ILE A 23 -7.59 -0.01 -8.09
N GLY A 24 -8.49 0.72 -8.72
CA GLY A 24 -9.83 0.91 -8.19
C GLY A 24 -10.82 1.43 -9.20
N LEU A 25 -12.09 1.18 -8.90
CA LEU A 25 -13.25 1.74 -9.58
C LEU A 25 -14.35 1.91 -8.53
N ASP A 26 -14.90 3.11 -8.42
CA ASP A 26 -15.95 3.44 -7.42
C ASP A 26 -15.53 3.04 -5.99
N ASN A 27 -14.27 3.33 -5.65
CA ASN A 27 -13.66 3.04 -4.34
C ASN A 27 -13.61 1.54 -3.98
N GLN A 28 -13.62 0.67 -4.99
CA GLN A 28 -13.51 -0.78 -4.85
C GLN A 28 -12.49 -1.33 -5.84
N MET A 29 -11.94 -2.49 -5.56
CA MET A 29 -11.10 -3.19 -6.53
C MET A 29 -12.00 -3.86 -7.58
N PRO A 30 -11.72 -3.69 -8.89
CA PRO A 30 -12.56 -4.26 -9.94
C PRO A 30 -12.30 -5.77 -10.19
N TRP A 31 -11.80 -6.47 -9.22
CA TRP A 31 -11.55 -7.91 -9.23
C TRP A 31 -11.76 -8.51 -7.84
N HIS A 32 -11.92 -9.81 -7.82
CA HIS A 32 -11.97 -10.57 -6.56
C HIS A 32 -10.88 -11.65 -6.62
N LEU A 33 -9.86 -11.50 -5.77
CA LEU A 33 -8.69 -12.38 -5.75
C LEU A 33 -8.33 -12.74 -4.30
N PRO A 34 -8.96 -13.80 -3.77
CA PRO A 34 -8.72 -14.21 -2.36
C PRO A 34 -7.26 -14.47 -2.02
N ALA A 35 -6.48 -14.99 -2.96
CA ALA A 35 -5.05 -15.22 -2.75
C ALA A 35 -4.29 -13.92 -2.49
N ASP A 36 -4.70 -12.81 -3.12
CA ASP A 36 -4.08 -11.50 -2.90
C ASP A 36 -4.44 -10.94 -1.52
N LEU A 37 -5.67 -11.12 -1.08
CA LEU A 37 -6.07 -10.70 0.26
C LEU A 37 -5.27 -11.43 1.34
N LYS A 38 -5.03 -12.71 1.13
CA LYS A 38 -4.21 -13.53 2.04
C LYS A 38 -2.74 -13.09 2.03
N HIS A 39 -2.21 -12.76 0.85
CA HIS A 39 -0.85 -12.26 0.67
C HIS A 39 -0.69 -10.90 1.35
N PHE A 40 -1.64 -9.99 1.15
CA PHE A 40 -1.69 -8.70 1.81
C PHE A 40 -1.67 -8.84 3.33
N LYS A 41 -2.49 -9.71 3.87
CA LYS A 41 -2.53 -9.96 5.33
C LYS A 41 -1.17 -10.46 5.83
N ALA A 42 -0.56 -11.40 5.13
CA ALA A 42 0.74 -11.94 5.52
C ALA A 42 1.83 -10.87 5.53
N LEU A 43 1.82 -9.95 4.57
CA LEU A 43 2.82 -8.89 4.47
C LEU A 43 2.61 -7.75 5.47
N THR A 44 1.38 -7.52 5.92
CA THR A 44 1.06 -6.35 6.76
C THR A 44 0.84 -6.68 8.24
N LEU A 45 0.55 -7.93 8.57
CA LEU A 45 0.24 -8.31 9.95
C LEU A 45 1.38 -7.95 10.91
N GLY A 46 1.05 -7.30 12.01
CA GLY A 46 2.00 -6.85 13.01
C GLY A 46 2.72 -5.55 12.67
N LYS A 47 2.45 -4.96 11.52
CA LYS A 47 3.12 -3.75 11.02
C LYS A 47 2.18 -2.54 11.06
N PRO A 48 2.74 -1.31 11.04
CA PRO A 48 1.91 -0.13 10.85
C PRO A 48 1.46 -0.03 9.40
N ILE A 49 0.18 0.28 9.19
CA ILE A 49 -0.39 0.48 7.87
C ILE A 49 -0.87 1.92 7.74
N ILE A 50 -0.44 2.59 6.68
CA ILE A 50 -0.77 3.99 6.38
C ILE A 50 -1.70 4.02 5.18
N MET A 51 -2.77 4.80 5.25
CA MET A 51 -3.77 4.87 4.19
C MET A 51 -4.41 6.24 4.11
N GLY A 52 -5.01 6.54 2.96
CA GLY A 52 -5.85 7.72 2.81
C GLY A 52 -7.27 7.44 3.30
N ARG A 53 -8.07 8.51 3.41
CA ARG A 53 -9.45 8.43 3.91
C ARG A 53 -10.33 7.51 3.06
N LYS A 54 -10.21 7.57 1.74
CA LYS A 54 -11.02 6.72 0.86
C LYS A 54 -10.73 5.24 1.05
N THR A 55 -9.46 4.89 1.26
CA THR A 55 -9.07 3.52 1.54
C THR A 55 -9.66 3.06 2.88
N TRP A 56 -9.58 3.91 3.91
CA TRP A 56 -10.22 3.63 5.19
C TRP A 56 -11.72 3.35 5.04
N ASP A 57 -12.42 4.21 4.30
CA ASP A 57 -13.86 4.04 4.05
C ASP A 57 -14.16 2.74 3.31
N SER A 58 -13.31 2.37 2.36
CA SER A 58 -13.44 1.14 1.59
C SER A 58 -13.24 -0.12 2.46
N LEU A 59 -12.38 -0.06 3.46
CA LEU A 59 -12.17 -1.17 4.38
C LEU A 59 -13.36 -1.39 5.32
N GLY A 60 -14.05 -0.32 5.69
CA GLY A 60 -15.23 -0.36 6.55
C GLY A 60 -14.94 -0.63 8.03
N ARG A 61 -13.70 -0.96 8.37
CA ARG A 61 -13.28 -1.23 9.76
C ARG A 61 -11.77 -1.19 9.86
N PRO A 62 -11.21 -0.97 11.09
CA PRO A 62 -9.77 -1.12 11.30
C PRO A 62 -9.32 -2.55 10.97
N LEU A 63 -8.13 -2.67 10.41
CA LEU A 63 -7.54 -3.99 10.18
C LEU A 63 -6.88 -4.47 11.48
N PRO A 64 -7.29 -5.62 12.02
CA PRO A 64 -6.77 -6.09 13.30
C PRO A 64 -5.30 -6.50 13.23
N GLY A 65 -4.61 -6.42 14.37
CA GLY A 65 -3.21 -6.83 14.49
C GLY A 65 -2.21 -5.89 13.83
N ARG A 66 -2.64 -4.68 13.50
CA ARG A 66 -1.84 -3.65 12.82
C ARG A 66 -2.18 -2.30 13.41
N LEU A 67 -1.20 -1.38 13.43
CA LEU A 67 -1.49 0.01 13.75
C LEU A 67 -2.07 0.68 12.51
N ASN A 68 -3.30 1.17 12.58
CA ASN A 68 -3.98 1.83 11.46
C ASN A 68 -3.75 3.33 11.56
N LEU A 69 -3.14 3.92 10.51
CA LEU A 69 -2.89 5.36 10.42
C LEU A 69 -3.57 5.89 9.16
N VAL A 70 -4.34 6.96 9.31
CA VAL A 70 -5.09 7.56 8.21
C VAL A 70 -4.60 8.98 7.97
N VAL A 71 -4.26 9.29 6.73
CA VAL A 71 -3.90 10.64 6.31
C VAL A 71 -5.13 11.33 5.75
N SER A 72 -5.51 12.46 6.34
CA SER A 72 -6.66 13.25 5.91
C SER A 72 -6.44 14.71 6.21
N ARG A 73 -6.83 15.59 5.29
CA ARG A 73 -6.78 17.04 5.49
C ARG A 73 -7.95 17.56 6.31
N GLN A 74 -8.93 16.70 6.61
CA GLN A 74 -10.10 17.12 7.38
C GLN A 74 -9.70 17.43 8.82
N SER A 75 -9.85 18.69 9.23
CA SER A 75 -9.52 19.13 10.58
C SER A 75 -10.47 18.50 11.60
N GLY A 76 -9.90 18.03 12.72
CA GLY A 76 -10.68 17.47 13.82
C GLY A 76 -11.28 16.10 13.55
N LEU A 77 -10.89 15.45 12.46
CA LEU A 77 -11.38 14.10 12.15
C LEU A 77 -10.90 13.10 13.19
N GLN A 78 -11.84 12.34 13.73
CA GLN A 78 -11.53 11.22 14.62
C GLN A 78 -12.14 9.95 14.04
N LEU A 79 -11.34 8.89 14.00
CA LEU A 79 -11.75 7.59 13.48
C LEU A 79 -11.45 6.53 14.53
N GLU A 80 -12.49 5.82 14.95
CA GLU A 80 -12.33 4.76 15.95
C GLU A 80 -11.44 3.65 15.41
N GLY A 81 -10.38 3.32 16.15
CA GLY A 81 -9.44 2.27 15.75
C GLY A 81 -8.31 2.73 14.84
N ALA A 82 -8.21 4.03 14.58
CA ALA A 82 -7.12 4.60 13.78
C ALA A 82 -6.60 5.89 14.39
N GLU A 83 -5.35 6.21 14.07
CA GLU A 83 -4.75 7.52 14.36
C GLU A 83 -4.80 8.34 13.08
N VAL A 84 -5.18 9.61 13.17
CA VAL A 84 -5.37 10.49 12.00
C VAL A 84 -4.28 11.54 11.97
N PHE A 85 -3.71 11.76 10.80
CA PHE A 85 -2.63 12.71 10.54
C PHE A 85 -2.96 13.60 9.35
N ALA A 86 -2.50 14.84 9.39
CA ALA A 86 -2.75 15.79 8.32
C ALA A 86 -1.83 15.58 7.11
N SER A 87 -0.71 14.88 7.28
CA SER A 87 0.27 14.64 6.21
C SER A 87 0.82 13.23 6.26
N LEU A 88 1.32 12.76 5.12
CA LEU A 88 2.02 11.48 5.04
C LEU A 88 3.29 11.50 5.91
N GLU A 89 4.01 12.62 5.95
CA GLU A 89 5.22 12.76 6.76
C GLU A 89 4.97 12.51 8.25
N GLU A 90 3.89 13.09 8.78
CA GLU A 90 3.51 12.87 10.18
C GLU A 90 3.14 11.42 10.45
N ALA A 91 2.38 10.81 9.54
CA ALA A 91 1.99 9.41 9.66
C ALA A 91 3.22 8.48 9.60
N VAL A 92 4.16 8.75 8.71
CA VAL A 92 5.40 7.98 8.59
C VAL A 92 6.24 8.10 9.86
N ALA A 93 6.36 9.30 10.44
CA ALA A 93 7.10 9.50 11.68
C ALA A 93 6.51 8.70 12.84
N ARG A 94 5.18 8.68 12.95
CA ARG A 94 4.48 7.90 13.98
C ARG A 94 4.64 6.40 13.74
N ALA A 95 4.49 5.97 12.49
CA ALA A 95 4.67 4.57 12.11
C ALA A 95 6.07 4.06 12.43
N ASP A 96 7.08 4.87 12.13
CA ASP A 96 8.48 4.54 12.41
C ASP A 96 8.74 4.36 13.91
N ALA A 97 8.27 5.30 14.73
CA ALA A 97 8.42 5.21 16.18
C ALA A 97 7.73 3.96 16.75
N TRP A 98 6.51 3.70 16.31
CA TRP A 98 5.76 2.53 16.77
C TRP A 98 6.42 1.21 16.33
N ALA A 99 6.86 1.14 15.07
CA ALA A 99 7.51 -0.05 14.54
C ALA A 99 8.80 -0.38 15.29
N ARG A 100 9.58 0.64 15.63
CA ARG A 100 10.82 0.45 16.41
C ARG A 100 10.52 -0.09 17.81
N GLU A 101 9.47 0.41 18.46
CA GLU A 101 9.04 -0.11 19.76
C GLU A 101 8.58 -1.56 19.68
N GLN A 102 7.92 -1.94 18.59
CA GLN A 102 7.39 -3.30 18.41
C GLN A 102 8.41 -4.27 17.82
N GLY A 103 9.59 -3.80 17.43
CA GLY A 103 10.58 -4.65 16.78
C GLY A 103 10.22 -5.04 15.35
N VAL A 104 9.43 -4.21 14.68
CA VAL A 104 9.01 -4.40 13.29
C VAL A 104 9.91 -3.56 12.39
N ASP A 105 10.18 -4.02 11.20
CA ASP A 105 11.22 -3.45 10.34
C ASP A 105 10.71 -2.83 9.03
N GLU A 106 9.40 -2.72 8.85
CA GLU A 106 8.80 -2.12 7.66
C GLU A 106 7.58 -1.27 8.00
N LEU A 107 7.39 -0.18 7.25
CA LEU A 107 6.21 0.67 7.30
C LEU A 107 5.42 0.45 6.00
N MET A 108 4.12 0.18 6.09
CA MET A 108 3.33 -0.27 4.94
C MET A 108 2.35 0.81 4.48
N LEU A 109 2.53 1.35 3.27
CA LEU A 109 1.60 2.28 2.65
C LEU A 109 0.65 1.49 1.75
N ILE A 110 -0.64 1.47 2.10
CA ILE A 110 -1.62 0.58 1.48
C ILE A 110 -2.61 1.27 0.52
N GLY A 111 -2.44 2.56 0.27
CA GLY A 111 -3.23 3.27 -0.73
C GLY A 111 -3.88 4.54 -0.18
N GLY A 112 -4.62 5.29 -0.95
CA GLY A 112 -4.83 5.05 -2.38
C GLY A 112 -3.87 5.76 -3.31
N ALA A 113 -4.36 6.04 -4.52
CA ALA A 113 -3.53 6.55 -5.62
C ALA A 113 -2.71 7.78 -5.26
N GLN A 114 -3.29 8.77 -4.58
CA GLN A 114 -2.59 10.00 -4.19
C GLN A 114 -1.46 9.72 -3.21
N LEU A 115 -1.67 8.86 -2.22
CA LEU A 115 -0.63 8.51 -1.26
C LEU A 115 0.45 7.65 -1.87
N TYR A 116 0.11 6.75 -2.78
CA TYR A 116 1.13 6.00 -3.53
C TYR A 116 2.05 6.95 -4.30
N ALA A 117 1.47 7.95 -4.98
CA ALA A 117 2.25 8.93 -5.72
C ALA A 117 3.17 9.75 -4.80
N GLN A 118 2.69 10.16 -3.63
CA GLN A 118 3.50 10.88 -2.65
C GLN A 118 4.58 9.99 -2.06
N GLY A 119 4.23 8.76 -1.67
CA GLY A 119 5.15 7.85 -1.00
C GLY A 119 6.20 7.26 -1.91
N LEU A 120 5.96 7.22 -3.22
CA LEU A 120 6.88 6.61 -4.17
C LEU A 120 8.26 7.26 -4.14
N GLU A 121 8.33 8.58 -3.91
CA GLU A 121 9.60 9.31 -3.88
C GLU A 121 10.54 8.81 -2.78
N GLN A 122 10.00 8.38 -1.64
CA GLN A 122 10.81 7.94 -0.51
C GLN A 122 10.73 6.43 -0.24
N ALA A 123 9.88 5.71 -0.94
CA ALA A 123 9.72 4.27 -0.74
C ALA A 123 11.02 3.53 -1.06
N GLN A 124 11.34 2.54 -0.24
CA GLN A 124 12.51 1.67 -0.43
C GLN A 124 12.14 0.35 -1.08
N ARG A 125 10.90 -0.09 -0.91
CA ARG A 125 10.39 -1.37 -1.42
C ARG A 125 8.99 -1.20 -1.95
N MET A 126 8.64 -2.06 -2.91
CA MET A 126 7.25 -2.20 -3.37
C MET A 126 6.90 -3.67 -3.42
N TYR A 127 5.74 -4.01 -2.88
CA TYR A 127 5.14 -5.33 -3.01
C TYR A 127 3.93 -5.18 -3.90
N LEU A 128 4.05 -5.61 -5.16
CA LEU A 128 3.02 -5.42 -6.17
C LEU A 128 2.43 -6.76 -6.58
N THR A 129 1.11 -6.84 -6.64
CA THR A 129 0.42 -7.95 -7.27
C THR A 129 -0.06 -7.48 -8.64
N ARG A 130 0.53 -8.02 -9.69
CA ARG A 130 0.15 -7.73 -11.07
C ARG A 130 -0.92 -8.70 -11.50
N ILE A 131 -2.08 -8.16 -11.88
CA ILE A 131 -3.22 -8.98 -12.30
C ILE A 131 -3.41 -8.81 -13.80
N ASN A 132 -3.44 -9.92 -14.52
CA ASN A 132 -3.57 -9.93 -15.98
C ASN A 132 -5.00 -9.63 -16.41
N LEU A 133 -5.39 -8.37 -16.22
CA LEU A 133 -6.68 -7.78 -16.58
C LEU A 133 -6.41 -6.35 -17.04
N SER A 134 -7.33 -5.80 -17.83
CA SER A 134 -7.32 -4.39 -18.21
C SER A 134 -8.73 -3.81 -18.03
N PRO A 135 -9.22 -3.75 -16.78
CA PRO A 135 -10.57 -3.25 -16.50
C PRO A 135 -10.64 -1.74 -16.62
N ASP A 136 -11.86 -1.21 -16.70
CA ASP A 136 -12.09 0.21 -16.49
C ASP A 136 -11.80 0.56 -15.04
N GLY A 137 -11.32 1.76 -14.80
CA GLY A 137 -11.03 2.22 -13.46
C GLY A 137 -11.00 3.73 -13.36
N ASP A 138 -10.99 4.23 -12.13
CA ASP A 138 -10.90 5.65 -11.82
C ASP A 138 -9.74 5.97 -10.86
N ALA A 139 -8.98 4.96 -10.48
CA ALA A 139 -7.77 5.12 -9.68
C ALA A 139 -6.68 4.23 -10.24
N TRP A 140 -5.46 4.75 -10.31
CA TRP A 140 -4.31 4.07 -10.90
C TRP A 140 -3.10 4.12 -9.98
N PHE A 141 -2.30 3.06 -10.02
CA PHE A 141 -0.97 3.08 -9.41
C PHE A 141 -0.07 4.03 -10.20
N PRO A 142 0.79 4.83 -9.56
CA PRO A 142 1.66 5.77 -10.28
C PRO A 142 2.66 5.04 -11.16
N GLU A 143 3.03 5.68 -12.26
CA GLU A 143 4.15 5.21 -13.06
C GLU A 143 5.44 5.38 -12.27
N PHE A 144 6.33 4.42 -12.37
CA PHE A 144 7.65 4.51 -11.75
C PHE A 144 8.72 4.13 -12.77
N ASP A 145 9.89 4.72 -12.60
CA ASP A 145 11.04 4.44 -13.47
C ASP A 145 11.65 3.09 -13.10
N ALA A 146 11.41 2.09 -13.95
CA ALA A 146 11.94 0.74 -13.71
C ALA A 146 13.48 0.70 -13.66
N ALA A 147 14.17 1.72 -14.18
CA ALA A 147 15.62 1.84 -14.07
C ALA A 147 16.07 2.25 -12.66
N ALA A 148 15.19 2.86 -11.87
CA ALA A 148 15.46 3.24 -10.49
C ALA A 148 15.17 2.12 -9.49
N TRP A 149 14.61 1.02 -9.95
CA TRP A 149 14.17 -0.10 -9.12
C TRP A 149 14.70 -1.42 -9.66
N GLN A 150 14.88 -2.38 -8.77
CA GLN A 150 15.26 -3.75 -9.11
C GLN A 150 14.14 -4.70 -8.72
N LEU A 151 13.74 -5.56 -9.66
CA LEU A 151 12.82 -6.66 -9.36
C LEU A 151 13.59 -7.71 -8.56
N ALA A 152 13.28 -7.79 -7.25
CA ALA A 152 13.99 -8.69 -6.33
C ALA A 152 13.34 -10.06 -6.26
N SER A 153 12.03 -10.16 -6.48
CA SER A 153 11.30 -11.43 -6.44
C SER A 153 10.09 -11.39 -7.38
N SER A 154 9.74 -12.55 -7.90
CA SER A 154 8.60 -12.70 -8.79
C SER A 154 8.04 -14.11 -8.63
N GLU A 155 6.74 -14.21 -8.35
CA GLU A 155 6.05 -15.49 -8.20
C GLU A 155 4.77 -15.47 -9.02
N ALA A 156 4.78 -16.20 -10.14
CA ALA A 156 3.66 -16.24 -11.07
C ALA A 156 2.65 -17.33 -10.67
N HIS A 157 1.37 -17.02 -10.82
CA HIS A 157 0.27 -17.94 -10.57
C HIS A 157 -0.61 -18.00 -11.81
N PRO A 158 -0.93 -19.20 -12.34
CA PRO A 158 -1.76 -19.33 -13.52
C PRO A 158 -3.22 -19.00 -13.22
N ALA A 159 -3.98 -18.74 -14.27
CA ALA A 159 -5.42 -18.55 -14.17
C ALA A 159 -6.09 -19.81 -13.63
N THR A 160 -7.17 -19.61 -12.88
CA THR A 160 -8.09 -20.66 -12.48
C THR A 160 -9.44 -20.43 -13.17
N GLU A 161 -10.44 -21.27 -12.89
CA GLU A 161 -11.79 -21.08 -13.43
C GLU A 161 -12.42 -19.75 -12.98
N THR A 162 -12.01 -19.24 -11.80
CA THR A 162 -12.63 -18.06 -11.19
C THR A 162 -11.69 -16.87 -11.06
N THR A 163 -10.39 -17.04 -11.37
CA THR A 163 -9.41 -15.98 -11.20
C THR A 163 -8.52 -15.82 -12.43
N PRO A 164 -8.12 -14.58 -12.78
CA PRO A 164 -7.12 -14.34 -13.83
C PRO A 164 -5.73 -14.77 -13.35
N PRO A 165 -4.77 -14.89 -14.27
CA PRO A 165 -3.38 -15.06 -13.88
C PRO A 165 -2.90 -13.82 -13.14
N TYR A 166 -1.99 -14.01 -12.21
CA TYR A 166 -1.40 -12.90 -11.46
C TYR A 166 0.02 -13.22 -11.03
N VAL A 167 0.77 -12.19 -10.67
CA VAL A 167 2.18 -12.31 -10.27
C VAL A 167 2.38 -11.49 -8.99
N PHE A 168 2.98 -12.09 -7.98
CA PHE A 168 3.45 -11.36 -6.80
C PHE A 168 4.88 -10.89 -7.08
N GLU A 169 5.11 -9.59 -7.01
CA GLU A 169 6.41 -8.98 -7.27
C GLU A 169 6.93 -8.25 -6.05
N GLY A 170 8.22 -8.41 -5.77
CA GLY A 170 8.92 -7.59 -4.79
C GLY A 170 9.96 -6.73 -5.51
N TRP A 171 9.90 -5.42 -5.32
CA TRP A 171 10.80 -4.44 -5.92
C TRP A 171 11.62 -3.76 -4.83
N GLN A 172 12.88 -3.52 -5.12
CA GLN A 172 13.83 -2.84 -4.25
C GLN A 172 14.40 -1.63 -4.97
N ARG A 173 14.44 -0.49 -4.29
CA ARG A 173 15.07 0.72 -4.85
C ARG A 173 16.57 0.51 -5.00
N LEU A 174 17.10 0.92 -6.14
CA LEU A 174 18.53 0.89 -6.44
C LEU A 174 19.31 1.95 -5.67
#